data_906e08255ba09a364e1e8c57705fcd81
#
_entry.id   906e08255ba09a364e1e8c57705fcd81
#
_cell.length_a   1.000
_cell.length_b   1.000
_cell.length_c   1.000
_cell.angle_alpha   90.00
_cell.angle_beta   90.00
_cell.angle_gamma   90.00
#
_symmetry.space_group_name_H-M   'P 1'
#
loop_
_entity.id
_entity.type
_entity.pdbx_description
1 polymer ?
#
loop_
_entity_poly.entity_id
_entity_poly.type
_entity_poly.pdbx_seq_one_letter_code
_entity_poly.pdbx_strand_id
1 'polypeptide(L)'
;FLYLRGEYRYLLDPLNAILERRRKENLLGNDILGIPGADFDIEIHLGAGAYVCGEESALIESLEGKRGTPRNRPPFPVTNGYLDQPTIVNNVETFAVAALIALNGGDWYAAIGTKHSAGTKILSVSGDCERPGVYEYPFGVSIRQVLEDCGAKDTQAVQVSGPSGICVGVDEFDRTIGFEDIP
;
A
#
# COMPACT_ATOMS: atom_id res chain seq x y z
N PHE A 1 -5.04 -8.65 -10.37
CA PHE A 1 -4.85 -9.41 -9.12
C PHE A 1 -4.76 -8.48 -7.91
N LEU A 2 -5.27 -8.95 -6.76
CA LEU A 2 -4.97 -8.41 -5.44
C LEU A 2 -4.02 -9.40 -4.75
N TYR A 3 -2.76 -9.02 -4.60
CA TYR A 3 -1.77 -9.86 -3.90
C TYR A 3 -1.92 -9.64 -2.39
N LEU A 4 -2.41 -10.66 -1.69
CA LEU A 4 -2.60 -10.65 -0.25
C LEU A 4 -1.42 -11.35 0.44
N ARG A 5 -0.75 -10.65 1.36
CA ARG A 5 0.34 -11.25 2.14
C ARG A 5 -0.16 -12.43 2.98
N GLY A 6 0.68 -13.45 3.13
CA GLY A 6 0.35 -14.64 3.91
C GLY A 6 -0.04 -14.35 5.37
N GLU A 7 0.55 -13.29 5.96
CA GLU A 7 0.26 -12.82 7.32
C GLU A 7 -1.18 -12.30 7.48
N TYR A 8 -1.82 -11.88 6.37
CA TYR A 8 -3.18 -11.34 6.37
C TYR A 8 -4.22 -12.34 5.86
N ARG A 9 -3.92 -13.64 5.93
CA ARG A 9 -4.81 -14.72 5.47
C ARG A 9 -6.24 -14.61 6.06
N TYR A 10 -6.38 -14.08 7.26
CA TYR A 10 -7.67 -13.87 7.91
C TYR A 10 -8.59 -12.88 7.15
N LEU A 11 -8.05 -12.08 6.24
CA LEU A 11 -8.81 -11.19 5.37
C LEU A 11 -9.34 -11.87 4.09
N LEU A 12 -8.91 -13.11 3.79
CA LEU A 12 -9.24 -13.77 2.52
C LEU A 12 -10.75 -13.96 2.35
N ASP A 13 -11.42 -14.51 3.35
CA ASP A 13 -12.86 -14.77 3.29
C ASP A 13 -13.69 -13.47 3.23
N PRO A 14 -13.44 -12.44 4.06
CA PRO A 14 -14.10 -11.15 3.92
C PRO A 14 -13.90 -10.49 2.56
N LEU A 15 -12.70 -10.54 2.01
CA LEU A 15 -12.41 -9.95 0.69
C LEU A 15 -13.13 -10.70 -0.43
N ASN A 16 -13.12 -12.04 -0.42
CA ASN A 16 -13.86 -12.84 -1.38
C ASN A 16 -15.37 -12.53 -1.32
N ALA A 17 -15.94 -12.42 -0.13
CA ALA A 17 -17.35 -12.07 0.04
C ALA A 17 -17.67 -10.68 -0.56
N ILE A 18 -16.76 -9.71 -0.44
CA ILE A 18 -16.91 -8.40 -1.07
C ILE A 18 -16.87 -8.52 -2.60
N LEU A 19 -15.90 -9.26 -3.15
CA LEU A 19 -15.79 -9.45 -4.61
C LEU A 19 -17.03 -10.16 -5.18
N GLU A 20 -17.49 -11.21 -4.53
CA GLU A 20 -18.74 -11.89 -4.94
C GLU A 20 -19.94 -10.95 -4.93
N ARG A 21 -20.08 -10.10 -3.90
CA ARG A 21 -21.13 -9.10 -3.86
C ARG A 21 -21.02 -8.13 -5.05
N ARG A 22 -19.80 -7.64 -5.38
CA ARG A 22 -19.59 -6.74 -6.52
C ARG A 22 -19.92 -7.40 -7.86
N ARG A 23 -19.62 -8.70 -8.02
CA ARG A 23 -20.03 -9.46 -9.20
C ARG A 23 -21.57 -9.56 -9.31
N LYS A 24 -22.26 -9.84 -8.20
CA LYS A 24 -23.74 -9.87 -8.17
C LYS A 24 -24.37 -8.51 -8.47
N GLU A 25 -23.71 -7.42 -8.11
CA GLU A 25 -24.12 -6.04 -8.39
C GLU A 25 -23.74 -5.58 -9.81
N ASN A 26 -23.17 -6.46 -10.63
CA ASN A 26 -22.66 -6.16 -11.98
C ASN A 26 -21.61 -5.03 -12.00
N LEU A 27 -20.76 -4.96 -10.96
CA LEU A 27 -19.63 -4.03 -10.85
C LEU A 27 -18.29 -4.71 -11.10
N LEU A 28 -18.27 -6.03 -11.23
CA LEU A 28 -17.13 -6.87 -11.63
C LEU A 28 -17.64 -8.00 -12.52
N GLY A 29 -16.79 -8.52 -13.39
CA GLY A 29 -17.10 -9.59 -14.35
C GLY A 29 -17.18 -9.07 -15.78
N ASN A 30 -18.15 -9.57 -16.54
CA ASN A 30 -18.36 -9.19 -17.93
C ASN A 30 -19.48 -8.15 -18.04
N ASP A 31 -19.40 -7.33 -19.09
CA ASP A 31 -20.40 -6.30 -19.42
C ASP A 31 -20.82 -5.44 -18.22
N ILE A 32 -19.83 -4.95 -17.48
CA ILE A 32 -20.01 -4.20 -16.22
C ILE A 32 -20.98 -3.03 -16.46
N LEU A 33 -21.92 -2.83 -15.54
CA LEU A 33 -23.00 -1.83 -15.62
C LEU A 33 -23.87 -1.95 -16.88
N GLY A 34 -23.86 -3.11 -17.53
CA GLY A 34 -24.59 -3.36 -18.77
C GLY A 34 -23.92 -2.74 -20.01
N ILE A 35 -22.65 -2.37 -19.94
CA ILE A 35 -21.88 -1.83 -21.06
C ILE A 35 -21.21 -3.00 -21.79
N PRO A 36 -21.60 -3.30 -23.05
CA PRO A 36 -21.02 -4.42 -23.79
C PRO A 36 -19.50 -4.31 -23.96
N GLY A 37 -18.77 -5.37 -23.59
CA GLY A 37 -17.30 -5.44 -23.67
C GLY A 37 -16.56 -4.67 -22.56
N ALA A 38 -17.27 -4.11 -21.58
CA ALA A 38 -16.65 -3.55 -20.38
C ALA A 38 -16.40 -4.67 -19.36
N ASP A 39 -15.33 -5.42 -19.57
CA ASP A 39 -14.97 -6.59 -18.76
C ASP A 39 -13.85 -6.26 -17.79
N PHE A 40 -14.07 -6.49 -16.51
CA PHE A 40 -13.04 -6.35 -15.49
C PHE A 40 -13.36 -7.22 -14.27
N ASP A 41 -12.40 -7.97 -13.78
CA ASP A 41 -12.54 -8.75 -12.55
C ASP A 41 -11.27 -8.67 -11.70
N ILE A 42 -11.41 -9.05 -10.43
CA ILE A 42 -10.33 -9.08 -9.43
C ILE A 42 -10.21 -10.48 -8.86
N GLU A 43 -9.02 -11.04 -8.95
CA GLU A 43 -8.66 -12.30 -8.30
C GLU A 43 -7.71 -12.04 -7.14
N ILE A 44 -7.89 -12.78 -6.03
CA ILE A 44 -6.99 -12.70 -4.88
C ILE A 44 -5.94 -13.79 -4.97
N HIS A 45 -4.68 -13.39 -4.97
CA HIS A 45 -3.54 -14.30 -4.83
C HIS A 45 -2.97 -14.22 -3.42
N LEU A 46 -2.98 -15.33 -2.69
CA LEU A 46 -2.43 -15.40 -1.34
C LEU A 46 -0.93 -15.72 -1.42
N GLY A 47 -0.11 -14.79 -0.95
CA GLY A 47 1.34 -14.98 -0.82
C GLY A 47 1.71 -15.87 0.35
N ALA A 48 2.97 -16.30 0.38
CA ALA A 48 3.53 -17.19 1.42
C ALA A 48 4.29 -16.45 2.55
N GLY A 49 4.11 -15.13 2.67
CA GLY A 49 4.73 -14.33 3.74
C GLY A 49 6.15 -13.83 3.43
N ALA A 50 6.62 -13.92 2.18
CA ALA A 50 7.92 -13.39 1.80
C ALA A 50 7.87 -11.86 1.60
N TYR A 51 8.60 -11.10 2.42
CA TYR A 51 8.68 -9.63 2.34
C TYR A 51 9.11 -9.14 0.95
N VAL A 52 10.05 -9.85 0.31
CA VAL A 52 10.56 -9.50 -1.02
C VAL A 52 9.46 -9.43 -2.10
N CYS A 53 8.35 -10.15 -1.94
CA CYS A 53 7.20 -10.09 -2.84
C CYS A 53 6.41 -8.76 -2.75
N GLY A 54 6.83 -7.82 -1.90
CA GLY A 54 6.39 -6.42 -1.95
C GLY A 54 7.03 -5.61 -3.08
N GLU A 55 8.17 -6.08 -3.62
CA GLU A 55 8.79 -5.52 -4.81
C GLU A 55 8.03 -6.03 -6.06
N GLU A 56 7.72 -5.13 -7.01
CA GLU A 56 6.79 -5.40 -8.12
C GLU A 56 7.16 -6.61 -8.97
N SER A 57 8.43 -6.79 -9.32
CA SER A 57 8.86 -7.90 -10.16
C SER A 57 8.90 -9.23 -9.41
N ALA A 58 9.25 -9.23 -8.13
CA ALA A 58 9.17 -10.40 -7.25
C ALA A 58 7.71 -10.84 -7.02
N LEU A 59 6.78 -9.87 -6.90
CA LEU A 59 5.34 -10.12 -6.85
C LEU A 59 4.86 -10.82 -8.11
N ILE A 60 5.27 -10.35 -9.29
CA ILE A 60 4.93 -10.96 -10.59
C ILE A 60 5.47 -12.39 -10.69
N GLU A 61 6.74 -12.61 -10.32
CA GLU A 61 7.30 -13.98 -10.28
C GLU A 61 6.48 -14.91 -9.37
N SER A 62 6.05 -14.41 -8.21
CA SER A 62 5.19 -15.17 -7.29
C SER A 62 3.81 -15.47 -7.91
N LEU A 63 3.18 -14.50 -8.59
CA LEU A 63 1.92 -14.71 -9.31
C LEU A 63 2.04 -15.79 -10.40
N GLU A 64 3.19 -15.87 -11.05
CA GLU A 64 3.49 -16.87 -12.08
C GLU A 64 3.87 -18.25 -11.50
N GLY A 65 3.77 -18.43 -10.18
CA GLY A 65 4.13 -19.68 -9.50
C GLY A 65 5.63 -19.96 -9.42
N LYS A 66 6.44 -18.94 -9.69
CA LYS A 66 7.90 -19.00 -9.60
C LYS A 66 8.38 -18.55 -8.23
N ARG A 67 9.68 -18.72 -7.96
CA ARG A 67 10.28 -18.13 -6.78
C ARG A 67 10.22 -16.61 -6.84
N GLY A 68 9.72 -15.97 -5.77
CA GLY A 68 9.60 -14.51 -5.66
C GLY A 68 10.95 -13.82 -5.56
N THR A 69 11.66 -13.79 -6.67
CA THR A 69 12.98 -13.15 -6.80
C THR A 69 12.84 -11.93 -7.72
N PRO A 70 13.34 -10.75 -7.32
CA PRO A 70 13.29 -9.57 -8.17
C PRO A 70 13.96 -9.81 -9.54
N ARG A 71 13.35 -9.29 -10.59
CA ARG A 71 13.90 -9.34 -11.96
C ARG A 71 14.95 -8.25 -12.16
N ASN A 72 15.95 -8.52 -13.00
CA ASN A 72 16.83 -7.47 -13.51
C ASN A 72 16.06 -6.53 -14.43
N ARG A 73 16.31 -5.23 -14.32
CA ARG A 73 15.70 -4.21 -15.19
C ARG A 73 16.78 -3.53 -16.03
N PRO A 74 16.52 -3.19 -17.29
CA PRO A 74 15.36 -3.48 -18.13
C PRO A 74 15.24 -4.99 -18.49
N PRO A 75 14.06 -5.50 -18.90
CA PRO A 75 12.80 -4.76 -19.11
C PRO A 75 12.05 -4.45 -17.81
N PHE A 76 11.20 -3.40 -17.88
CA PHE A 76 10.32 -3.01 -16.76
C PHE A 76 8.96 -3.71 -16.86
N PRO A 77 8.25 -3.96 -15.74
CA PRO A 77 6.93 -4.59 -15.75
C PRO A 77 5.89 -3.89 -16.63
N VAL A 78 5.99 -2.57 -16.80
CA VAL A 78 5.11 -1.81 -17.68
C VAL A 78 5.21 -2.24 -19.14
N THR A 79 6.31 -2.89 -19.55
CA THR A 79 6.48 -3.47 -20.88
C THR A 79 6.39 -4.99 -20.86
N ASN A 80 7.02 -5.64 -19.90
CA ASN A 80 7.15 -7.10 -19.77
C ASN A 80 6.89 -7.52 -18.31
N GLY A 81 5.63 -7.59 -17.93
CA GLY A 81 5.17 -7.94 -16.60
C GLY A 81 4.65 -9.38 -16.47
N TYR A 82 3.43 -9.53 -15.95
CA TYR A 82 2.77 -10.81 -15.74
C TYR A 82 2.54 -11.52 -17.10
N LEU A 83 3.02 -12.76 -17.20
CA LEU A 83 3.00 -13.54 -18.45
C LEU A 83 3.55 -12.77 -19.64
N ASP A 84 4.59 -11.99 -19.41
CA ASP A 84 5.27 -11.15 -20.42
C ASP A 84 4.36 -10.08 -21.06
N GLN A 85 3.25 -9.74 -20.40
CA GLN A 85 2.34 -8.69 -20.85
C GLN A 85 2.58 -7.38 -20.09
N PRO A 86 2.27 -6.22 -20.69
CA PRO A 86 2.31 -4.94 -19.98
C PRO A 86 1.52 -4.99 -18.69
N THR A 87 2.18 -4.71 -17.55
CA THR A 87 1.60 -4.85 -16.23
C THR A 87 1.91 -3.63 -15.36
N ILE A 88 0.89 -3.09 -14.71
CA ILE A 88 1.02 -2.04 -13.71
C ILE A 88 0.84 -2.64 -12.33
N VAL A 89 1.77 -2.35 -11.42
CA VAL A 89 1.71 -2.77 -10.02
C VAL A 89 1.69 -1.51 -9.14
N ASN A 90 0.72 -1.42 -8.26
CA ASN A 90 0.62 -0.34 -7.29
C ASN A 90 0.24 -0.89 -5.92
N ASN A 91 0.61 -0.16 -4.88
CA ASN A 91 0.15 -0.41 -3.52
C ASN A 91 -1.37 -0.25 -3.43
N VAL A 92 -2.03 -1.06 -2.60
CA VAL A 92 -3.49 -0.99 -2.40
C VAL A 92 -3.94 0.36 -1.83
N GLU A 93 -3.12 1.00 -1.01
CA GLU A 93 -3.35 2.36 -0.52
C GLU A 93 -3.46 3.36 -1.69
N THR A 94 -2.55 3.26 -2.67
CA THR A 94 -2.58 4.09 -3.88
C THR A 94 -3.88 3.93 -4.66
N PHE A 95 -4.37 2.70 -4.87
CA PHE A 95 -5.63 2.46 -5.55
C PHE A 95 -6.84 2.97 -4.76
N ALA A 96 -6.84 2.81 -3.43
CA ALA A 96 -7.91 3.33 -2.58
C ALA A 96 -7.98 4.85 -2.64
N VAL A 97 -6.83 5.53 -2.56
CA VAL A 97 -6.74 6.99 -2.66
C VAL A 97 -7.11 7.47 -4.06
N ALA A 98 -6.70 6.77 -5.12
CA ALA A 98 -7.06 7.12 -6.50
C ALA A 98 -8.58 7.15 -6.72
N ALA A 99 -9.32 6.23 -6.11
CA ALA A 99 -10.78 6.23 -6.15
C ALA A 99 -11.38 7.48 -5.46
N LEU A 100 -10.81 7.89 -4.30
CA LEU A 100 -11.24 9.11 -3.60
C LEU A 100 -10.90 10.38 -4.39
N ILE A 101 -9.74 10.42 -5.04
CA ILE A 101 -9.35 11.53 -5.93
C ILE A 101 -10.30 11.63 -7.13
N ALA A 102 -10.70 10.50 -7.71
CA ALA A 102 -11.65 10.49 -8.82
C ALA A 102 -13.02 11.07 -8.41
N LEU A 103 -13.43 10.89 -7.17
CA LEU A 103 -14.70 11.43 -6.63
C LEU A 103 -14.62 12.90 -6.24
N ASN A 104 -13.51 13.34 -5.63
CA ASN A 104 -13.40 14.66 -4.99
C ASN A 104 -12.56 15.66 -5.80
N GLY A 105 -11.81 15.19 -6.79
CA GLY A 105 -10.90 15.98 -7.61
C GLY A 105 -9.46 16.05 -7.08
N GLY A 106 -8.53 16.35 -7.99
CA GLY A 106 -7.10 16.44 -7.66
C GLY A 106 -6.75 17.55 -6.68
N ASP A 107 -7.41 18.72 -6.82
CA ASP A 107 -7.17 19.88 -5.95
C ASP A 107 -7.54 19.58 -4.48
N TRP A 108 -8.59 18.80 -4.26
CA TRP A 108 -8.96 18.32 -2.92
C TRP A 108 -7.80 17.57 -2.27
N TYR A 109 -7.19 16.62 -2.98
CA TYR A 109 -6.10 15.83 -2.45
C TYR A 109 -4.81 16.63 -2.31
N ALA A 110 -4.52 17.52 -3.25
CA ALA A 110 -3.35 18.38 -3.23
C ALA A 110 -3.37 19.40 -2.08
N ALA A 111 -4.54 19.70 -1.52
CA ALA A 111 -4.68 20.56 -0.35
C ALA A 111 -4.36 19.87 0.98
N ILE A 112 -4.18 18.54 1.00
CA ILE A 112 -3.83 17.74 2.19
C ILE A 112 -2.31 17.46 2.15
N GLY A 113 -1.66 17.53 3.31
CA GLY A 113 -0.22 17.26 3.41
C GLY A 113 0.64 18.49 3.17
N THR A 114 1.80 18.29 2.56
CA THR A 114 2.77 19.35 2.27
C THR A 114 2.78 19.73 0.79
N LYS A 115 3.53 20.79 0.45
CA LYS A 115 3.70 21.22 -0.95
C LYS A 115 4.31 20.14 -1.84
N HIS A 116 5.17 19.28 -1.29
CA HIS A 116 5.92 18.27 -2.03
C HIS A 116 5.43 16.85 -1.79
N SER A 117 4.63 16.65 -0.73
CA SER A 117 4.03 15.38 -0.34
C SER A 117 2.55 15.58 -0.08
N ALA A 118 1.74 15.51 -1.14
CA ALA A 118 0.30 15.69 -1.04
C ALA A 118 -0.38 14.43 -0.49
N GLY A 119 -1.44 14.64 0.28
CA GLY A 119 -2.33 13.60 0.78
C GLY A 119 -1.98 13.08 2.16
N THR A 120 -2.43 11.87 2.44
CA THR A 120 -2.24 11.16 3.70
C THR A 120 -1.34 9.95 3.54
N LYS A 121 -0.81 9.46 4.65
CA LYS A 121 -0.05 8.21 4.75
C LYS A 121 -0.58 7.35 5.89
N ILE A 122 -0.80 6.07 5.61
CA ILE A 122 -1.12 5.07 6.62
C ILE A 122 0.18 4.55 7.24
N LEU A 123 0.28 4.65 8.56
CA LEU A 123 1.41 4.18 9.35
C LEU A 123 0.99 3.02 10.25
N SER A 124 1.72 1.93 10.20
CA SER A 124 1.60 0.83 11.16
C SER A 124 2.63 1.05 12.27
N VAL A 125 2.14 1.35 13.47
CA VAL A 125 2.97 1.65 14.64
C VAL A 125 2.98 0.46 15.58
N SER A 126 4.18 0.03 15.99
CA SER A 126 4.38 -1.07 16.92
C SER A 126 5.65 -0.85 17.76
N GLY A 127 5.80 -1.61 18.83
CA GLY A 127 6.93 -1.52 19.76
C GLY A 127 6.48 -1.04 21.13
N ASP A 128 7.37 -0.33 21.84
CA ASP A 128 7.14 0.13 23.21
C ASP A 128 6.22 1.37 23.24
N CYS A 129 4.93 1.16 23.03
CA CYS A 129 3.91 2.19 23.07
C CYS A 129 2.60 1.64 23.66
N GLU A 130 1.79 2.54 24.25
CA GLU A 130 0.53 2.17 24.89
C GLU A 130 -0.55 1.76 23.88
N ARG A 131 -0.52 2.34 22.69
CA ARG A 131 -1.53 2.16 21.64
C ARG A 131 -0.88 1.77 20.31
N PRO A 132 -0.33 0.54 20.18
CA PRO A 132 0.11 0.06 18.87
C PRO A 132 -1.10 -0.08 17.94
N GLY A 133 -0.90 0.19 16.65
CA GLY A 133 -2.01 0.12 15.69
C GLY A 133 -1.71 0.78 14.36
N VAL A 134 -2.78 1.01 13.61
CA VAL A 134 -2.72 1.69 12.32
C VAL A 134 -3.26 3.11 12.47
N TYR A 135 -2.48 4.07 12.02
CA TYR A 135 -2.77 5.49 12.06
C TYR A 135 -2.75 6.09 10.67
N GLU A 136 -3.59 7.07 10.42
CA GLU A 136 -3.55 7.84 9.19
C GLU A 136 -3.23 9.30 9.50
N TYR A 137 -2.21 9.85 8.85
CA TYR A 137 -1.79 11.23 9.01
C TYR A 137 -1.66 11.94 7.66
N PRO A 138 -1.90 13.25 7.60
CA PRO A 138 -1.40 14.06 6.50
C PRO A 138 0.12 13.95 6.42
N PHE A 139 0.69 13.96 5.24
CA PHE A 139 2.12 14.11 5.09
C PHE A 139 2.60 15.39 5.78
N GLY A 140 3.81 15.38 6.32
CA GLY A 140 4.37 16.46 7.14
C GLY A 140 4.17 16.26 8.64
N VAL A 141 3.49 15.19 9.09
CA VAL A 141 3.43 14.85 10.52
C VAL A 141 4.85 14.56 11.04
N SER A 142 5.18 15.03 12.24
CA SER A 142 6.46 14.73 12.85
C SER A 142 6.43 13.35 13.53
N ILE A 143 7.62 12.72 13.64
CA ILE A 143 7.78 11.49 14.42
C ILE A 143 7.33 11.72 15.87
N ARG A 144 7.65 12.87 16.44
CA ARG A 144 7.24 13.26 17.80
C ARG A 144 5.72 13.17 17.98
N GLN A 145 4.94 13.72 17.05
CA GLN A 145 3.49 13.67 17.11
C GLN A 145 2.98 12.23 17.05
N VAL A 146 3.55 11.38 16.22
CA VAL A 146 3.17 9.97 16.12
C VAL A 146 3.46 9.23 17.44
N LEU A 147 4.62 9.51 18.07
CA LEU A 147 4.98 8.94 19.37
C LEU A 147 4.04 9.37 20.49
N GLU A 148 3.66 10.64 20.53
CA GLU A 148 2.67 11.16 21.49
C GLU A 148 1.30 10.49 21.29
N ASP A 149 0.83 10.41 20.07
CA ASP A 149 -0.47 9.83 19.73
C ASP A 149 -0.54 8.32 20.05
N CYS A 150 0.54 7.58 19.86
CA CYS A 150 0.59 6.16 20.23
C CYS A 150 0.92 5.92 21.71
N GLY A 151 1.22 6.98 22.48
CA GLY A 151 1.53 6.88 23.91
C GLY A 151 2.88 6.24 24.20
N ALA A 152 3.85 6.46 23.30
CA ALA A 152 5.23 6.03 23.53
C ALA A 152 5.89 6.90 24.62
N LYS A 153 6.66 6.26 25.52
CA LYS A 153 7.35 6.93 26.63
C LYS A 153 8.81 6.52 26.63
N ASP A 154 9.68 7.47 27.00
CA ASP A 154 11.12 7.24 27.10
C ASP A 154 11.76 6.61 25.86
N THR A 155 11.22 6.92 24.69
CA THR A 155 11.66 6.37 23.42
C THR A 155 13.07 6.81 23.11
N GLN A 156 13.98 5.86 22.85
CA GLN A 156 15.37 6.11 22.50
C GLN A 156 15.57 6.24 20.98
N ALA A 157 14.82 5.45 20.20
CA ALA A 157 14.91 5.46 18.76
C ALA A 157 13.64 4.90 18.12
N VAL A 158 13.41 5.27 16.88
CA VAL A 158 12.29 4.79 16.03
C VAL A 158 12.82 4.28 14.71
N GLN A 159 12.46 3.07 14.32
CA GLN A 159 12.69 2.56 12.99
C GLN A 159 11.55 3.01 12.07
N VAL A 160 11.86 3.79 11.05
CA VAL A 160 10.89 4.29 10.06
C VAL A 160 11.08 3.57 8.74
N SER A 161 9.98 3.36 7.99
CA SER A 161 9.94 2.71 6.67
C SER A 161 10.38 1.25 6.66
N GLY A 162 10.21 0.54 7.79
CA GLY A 162 10.46 -0.89 7.89
C GLY A 162 11.94 -1.28 7.77
N PRO A 163 12.25 -2.54 7.39
CA PRO A 163 13.61 -3.10 7.45
C PRO A 163 14.63 -2.39 6.55
N SER A 164 14.19 -1.78 5.45
CA SER A 164 15.03 -1.03 4.51
C SER A 164 15.06 0.47 4.77
N GLY A 165 14.40 0.92 5.83
CA GLY A 165 14.34 2.34 6.22
C GLY A 165 15.47 2.77 7.13
N ILE A 166 15.23 3.83 7.88
CA ILE A 166 16.23 4.46 8.77
C ILE A 166 15.82 4.33 10.24
N CYS A 167 16.81 4.37 11.12
CA CYS A 167 16.60 4.49 12.56
C CYS A 167 16.86 5.95 12.97
N VAL A 168 15.88 6.57 13.63
CA VAL A 168 15.85 7.97 14.02
C VAL A 168 15.97 8.06 15.54
N GLY A 169 16.94 8.82 16.04
CA GLY A 169 17.17 9.05 17.47
C GLY A 169 16.37 10.22 18.01
N VAL A 170 16.47 10.43 19.34
CA VAL A 170 15.69 11.44 20.08
C VAL A 170 15.87 12.85 19.53
N ASP A 171 17.08 13.19 19.11
CA ASP A 171 17.43 14.53 18.58
C ASP A 171 16.80 14.83 17.22
N GLU A 172 16.27 13.80 16.55
CA GLU A 172 15.69 13.87 15.22
C GLU A 172 14.15 13.65 15.20
N PHE A 173 13.48 13.54 16.36
CA PHE A 173 12.04 13.29 16.42
C PHE A 173 11.16 14.41 15.84
N ASP A 174 11.72 15.58 15.61
CA ASP A 174 11.03 16.68 14.93
C ASP A 174 11.05 16.56 13.39
N ARG A 175 11.76 15.58 12.86
CA ARG A 175 11.71 15.23 11.43
C ARG A 175 10.32 14.78 11.04
N THR A 176 9.97 15.05 9.78
CA THR A 176 8.62 14.86 9.27
C THR A 176 8.53 13.69 8.28
N ILE A 177 7.39 13.02 8.27
CA ILE A 177 7.08 11.98 7.31
C ILE A 177 6.65 12.62 6.00
N GLY A 178 7.42 12.45 4.97
CA GLY A 178 7.21 13.05 3.65
C GLY A 178 8.41 12.85 2.74
N PHE A 179 8.20 12.88 1.44
CA PHE A 179 9.24 12.63 0.43
C PHE A 179 10.40 13.63 0.48
N GLU A 180 10.18 14.79 1.09
CA GLU A 180 11.18 15.85 1.30
C GLU A 180 12.09 15.61 2.51
N ASP A 181 11.74 14.69 3.44
CA ASP A 181 12.50 14.40 4.65
C ASP A 181 12.61 12.90 4.91
N ILE A 182 11.57 12.24 5.41
CA ILE A 182 11.55 10.79 5.67
C ILE A 182 10.44 10.17 4.80
N PRO A 183 10.80 9.52 3.69
CA PRO A 183 9.81 8.94 2.76
C PRO A 183 9.24 7.60 3.24
#